data_545eb51152ae88c7796eec4f13c9f5ed
#
_entry.id   545eb51152ae88c7796eec4f13c9f5ed
#
_cell.length_a   1.000
_cell.length_b   1.000
_cell.length_c   1.000
_cell.angle_alpha   90.00
_cell.angle_beta   90.00
_cell.angle_gamma   90.00
#
_symmetry.space_group_name_H-M   'P 1'
#
loop_
_entity.id
_entity.type
_entity.pdbx_description
1 polymer ?
#
loop_
_entity_poly.entity_id
_entity_poly.type
_entity_poly.pdbx_seq_one_letter_code
_entity_poly.pdbx_strand_id
1 'polypeptide(L)'
;MNKTNKTKRSVFSWLSEFSKGRRGEYLLSVITALIGVACSLIPYFIIIKIITALINGTAELSYYLTLCVWMAGLWILRYILHSVSTTLSHHATFHVLAKVRIMLLDKLATLPLGTVLDRSSGSYKNIIVERVDSIETTLAHLLPEMTANIVGALAILALIFANDWRMGLSMLVVLPLGMLCFMSMFRGYNEKFQRTVTSTKALNDTAVEYIGGIRSSRHSDNQKPVMQSSCPPQKKVQIASSTG
;
A
#
# COMPACT_ATOMS: atom_id res chain seq x y z
N MET A 1 -36.96 7.04 -25.14
CA MET A 1 -36.00 6.23 -24.39
C MET A 1 -34.58 6.62 -24.81
N ASN A 2 -33.97 7.56 -24.11
CA ASN A 2 -32.68 8.12 -24.49
C ASN A 2 -31.62 7.48 -23.54
N LYS A 3 -30.90 6.49 -24.05
CA LYS A 3 -29.76 5.88 -23.32
C LYS A 3 -28.64 6.91 -23.27
N THR A 4 -28.59 7.68 -22.19
CA THR A 4 -27.41 8.51 -21.85
C THR A 4 -26.21 7.59 -21.70
N ASN A 5 -25.35 7.64 -22.68
CA ASN A 5 -24.04 6.99 -22.72
C ASN A 5 -23.18 7.64 -21.63
N LYS A 6 -23.32 7.19 -20.37
CA LYS A 6 -22.41 7.54 -19.27
C LYS A 6 -21.08 6.86 -19.59
N THR A 7 -20.21 7.55 -20.31
CA THR A 7 -18.79 7.23 -20.39
C THR A 7 -18.32 6.91 -18.98
N LYS A 8 -17.90 5.66 -18.75
CA LYS A 8 -17.27 5.23 -17.48
C LYS A 8 -16.02 6.09 -17.31
N ARG A 9 -16.14 7.20 -16.58
CA ARG A 9 -14.97 7.99 -16.20
C ARG A 9 -14.01 7.07 -15.48
N SER A 10 -12.77 7.02 -15.93
CA SER A 10 -11.72 6.25 -15.27
C SER A 10 -11.59 6.72 -13.82
N VAL A 11 -11.37 5.79 -12.90
CA VAL A 11 -11.12 6.08 -11.48
C VAL A 11 -10.01 7.13 -11.33
N PHE A 12 -9.01 7.08 -12.20
CA PHE A 12 -7.90 8.05 -12.27
C PHE A 12 -8.36 9.47 -12.61
N SER A 13 -9.32 9.62 -13.54
CA SER A 13 -9.90 10.93 -13.88
C SER A 13 -10.68 11.53 -12.72
N TRP A 14 -11.39 10.70 -11.96
CA TRP A 14 -12.09 11.09 -10.75
C TRP A 14 -11.11 11.56 -9.66
N LEU A 15 -10.11 10.77 -9.35
CA LEU A 15 -9.09 11.10 -8.37
C LEU A 15 -8.34 12.39 -8.73
N SER A 16 -8.02 12.59 -10.01
CA SER A 16 -7.37 13.83 -10.48
C SER A 16 -8.24 15.07 -10.33
N GLU A 17 -9.56 14.92 -10.41
CA GLU A 17 -10.51 16.01 -10.20
C GLU A 17 -10.60 16.41 -8.71
N PHE A 18 -10.63 15.42 -7.81
CA PHE A 18 -10.67 15.69 -6.35
C PHE A 18 -9.34 16.23 -5.82
N SER A 19 -8.22 15.84 -6.42
CA SER A 19 -6.89 16.32 -6.03
C SER A 19 -6.54 17.71 -6.59
N LYS A 20 -7.39 18.33 -7.42
CA LYS A 20 -7.10 19.66 -8.04
C LYS A 20 -6.69 20.73 -7.05
N GLY A 21 -7.30 20.75 -5.86
CA GLY A 21 -6.98 21.75 -4.81
C GLY A 21 -5.65 21.52 -4.08
N ARG A 22 -5.06 20.33 -4.17
CA ARG A 22 -3.87 19.92 -3.42
C ARG A 22 -2.75 19.35 -4.31
N ARG A 23 -2.80 19.63 -5.60
CA ARG A 23 -1.78 19.16 -6.56
C ARG A 23 -0.36 19.62 -6.21
N GLY A 24 -0.24 20.82 -5.60
CA GLY A 24 1.04 21.33 -5.13
C GLY A 24 1.68 20.46 -4.06
N GLU A 25 0.89 19.93 -3.12
CA GLU A 25 1.39 19.05 -2.06
C GLU A 25 1.84 17.69 -2.62
N TYR A 26 1.08 17.10 -3.54
CA TYR A 26 1.51 15.89 -4.23
C TYR A 26 2.77 16.10 -5.08
N LEU A 27 2.84 17.22 -5.81
CA LEU A 27 4.03 17.55 -6.59
C LEU A 27 5.26 17.73 -5.69
N LEU A 28 5.11 18.45 -4.57
CA LEU A 28 6.19 18.66 -3.60
C LEU A 28 6.60 17.32 -2.95
N SER A 29 5.65 16.45 -2.64
CA SER A 29 5.92 15.09 -2.16
C SER A 29 6.77 14.29 -3.17
N VAL A 30 6.41 14.32 -4.45
CA VAL A 30 7.19 13.63 -5.50
C VAL A 30 8.58 14.23 -5.66
N ILE A 31 8.70 15.57 -5.65
CA ILE A 31 10.01 16.24 -5.75
C ILE A 31 10.90 15.86 -4.56
N THR A 32 10.39 15.91 -3.34
CA THR A 32 11.16 15.51 -2.14
C THR A 32 11.53 14.02 -2.16
N ALA A 33 10.67 13.15 -2.68
CA ALA A 33 10.99 11.74 -2.90
C ALA A 33 12.14 11.56 -3.90
N LEU A 34 12.12 12.29 -5.03
CA LEU A 34 13.16 12.22 -6.04
C LEU A 34 14.50 12.75 -5.54
N ILE A 35 14.51 13.83 -4.77
CA ILE A 35 15.73 14.32 -4.10
C ILE A 35 16.26 13.26 -3.13
N GLY A 36 15.37 12.59 -2.39
CA GLY A 36 15.72 11.46 -1.52
C GLY A 36 16.36 10.31 -2.30
N VAL A 37 15.88 10.00 -3.49
CA VAL A 37 16.49 8.99 -4.39
C VAL A 37 17.91 9.45 -4.80
N ALA A 38 18.09 10.69 -5.21
CA ALA A 38 19.42 11.23 -5.55
C ALA A 38 20.38 11.10 -4.36
N CYS A 39 19.95 11.47 -3.14
CA CYS A 39 20.75 11.30 -1.93
C CYS A 39 21.11 9.83 -1.65
N SER A 40 20.28 8.87 -2.09
CA SER A 40 20.56 7.45 -1.92
C SER A 40 21.56 6.88 -2.92
N LEU A 41 21.78 7.54 -4.05
CA LEU A 41 22.73 7.12 -5.07
C LEU A 41 24.17 7.59 -4.78
N ILE A 42 24.32 8.75 -4.16
CA ILE A 42 25.66 9.33 -3.86
C ILE A 42 26.54 8.38 -3.00
N PRO A 43 26.02 7.67 -1.97
CA PRO A 43 26.81 6.72 -1.19
C PRO A 43 27.50 5.63 -2.01
N TYR A 44 26.92 5.18 -3.13
CA TYR A 44 27.55 4.18 -4.00
C TYR A 44 28.86 4.71 -4.62
N PHE A 45 28.90 5.97 -5.01
CA PHE A 45 30.12 6.61 -5.51
C PHE A 45 31.16 6.79 -4.40
N ILE A 46 30.73 7.06 -3.16
CA ILE A 46 31.61 7.14 -1.99
C ILE A 46 32.23 5.78 -1.71
N ILE A 47 31.45 4.69 -1.77
CA ILE A 47 31.94 3.31 -1.60
C ILE A 47 33.00 3.00 -2.65
N ILE A 48 32.79 3.34 -3.92
CA ILE A 48 33.80 3.13 -4.98
C ILE A 48 35.09 3.88 -4.64
N LYS A 49 35.02 5.13 -4.16
CA LYS A 49 36.20 5.88 -3.72
C LYS A 49 36.93 5.21 -2.57
N ILE A 50 36.18 4.70 -1.57
CA ILE A 50 36.76 3.97 -0.42
C ILE A 50 37.49 2.72 -0.91
N ILE A 51 36.86 1.91 -1.76
CA ILE A 51 37.46 0.68 -2.29
C ILE A 51 38.73 1.00 -3.09
N THR A 52 38.67 2.00 -3.98
CA THR A 52 39.81 2.39 -4.80
C THR A 52 40.98 2.90 -3.93
N ALA A 53 40.70 3.70 -2.92
CA ALA A 53 41.73 4.19 -1.98
C ALA A 53 42.35 3.04 -1.16
N LEU A 54 41.55 2.05 -0.80
CA LEU A 54 41.99 0.85 -0.06
C LEU A 54 42.95 -0.01 -0.91
N ILE A 55 42.60 -0.22 -2.19
CA ILE A 55 43.43 -0.99 -3.13
C ILE A 55 44.77 -0.29 -3.38
N ASN A 56 44.76 1.02 -3.48
CA ASN A 56 45.96 1.82 -3.73
C ASN A 56 46.82 2.04 -2.48
N GLY A 57 46.32 1.73 -1.29
CA GLY A 57 47.03 1.88 -0.03
C GLY A 57 47.44 3.33 0.29
N THR A 58 46.80 4.33 -0.27
CA THR A 58 47.25 5.74 -0.28
C THR A 58 46.54 6.64 0.71
N ALA A 59 45.51 6.17 1.44
CA ALA A 59 44.67 7.03 2.26
C ALA A 59 44.89 6.82 3.75
N GLU A 60 44.88 7.93 4.51
CA GLU A 60 44.92 7.92 5.97
C GLU A 60 43.54 7.57 6.57
N LEU A 61 43.53 7.10 7.83
CA LEU A 61 42.29 6.76 8.55
C LEU A 61 41.30 7.93 8.58
N SER A 62 41.79 9.17 8.71
CA SER A 62 40.97 10.38 8.71
C SER A 62 40.13 10.53 7.44
N TYR A 63 40.67 10.17 6.29
CA TYR A 63 39.98 10.18 5.00
C TYR A 63 38.80 9.22 4.99
N TYR A 64 39.00 7.98 5.43
CA TYR A 64 37.93 6.98 5.49
C TYR A 64 36.82 7.39 6.46
N LEU A 65 37.20 7.89 7.65
CA LEU A 65 36.23 8.37 8.63
C LEU A 65 35.38 9.52 8.08
N THR A 66 36.01 10.46 7.36
CA THR A 66 35.28 11.57 6.73
C THR A 66 34.27 11.07 5.70
N LEU A 67 34.64 10.12 4.84
CA LEU A 67 33.71 9.53 3.87
C LEU A 67 32.56 8.76 4.54
N CYS A 68 32.83 8.04 5.62
CA CYS A 68 31.80 7.37 6.40
C CYS A 68 30.81 8.35 7.04
N VAL A 69 31.29 9.47 7.58
CA VAL A 69 30.43 10.53 8.13
C VAL A 69 29.54 11.15 7.04
N TRP A 70 30.09 11.41 5.86
CA TRP A 70 29.30 11.89 4.72
C TRP A 70 28.24 10.89 4.30
N MET A 71 28.56 9.60 4.23
CA MET A 71 27.58 8.54 3.95
C MET A 71 26.46 8.53 4.97
N ALA A 72 26.80 8.54 6.26
CA ALA A 72 25.81 8.56 7.34
C ALA A 72 24.90 9.80 7.25
N GLY A 73 25.46 10.99 6.98
CA GLY A 73 24.71 12.20 6.80
C GLY A 73 23.74 12.14 5.62
N LEU A 74 24.16 11.58 4.48
CA LEU A 74 23.29 11.39 3.31
C LEU A 74 22.16 10.39 3.57
N TRP A 75 22.42 9.33 4.33
CA TRP A 75 21.38 8.37 4.73
C TRP A 75 20.35 9.01 5.65
N ILE A 76 20.80 9.80 6.65
CA ILE A 76 19.89 10.53 7.54
C ILE A 76 19.06 11.52 6.74
N LEU A 77 19.68 12.29 5.85
CA LEU A 77 18.99 13.24 4.96
C LEU A 77 17.94 12.54 4.09
N ARG A 78 18.26 11.38 3.53
CA ARG A 78 17.31 10.57 2.76
C ARG A 78 16.09 10.20 3.59
N TYR A 79 16.28 9.72 4.84
CA TYR A 79 15.17 9.35 5.71
C TYR A 79 14.28 10.55 6.06
N ILE A 80 14.88 11.71 6.33
CA ILE A 80 14.14 12.95 6.57
C ILE A 80 13.32 13.33 5.33
N LEU A 81 13.92 13.33 4.14
CA LEU A 81 13.24 13.65 2.89
C LEU A 81 12.10 12.67 2.60
N HIS A 82 12.31 11.38 2.85
CA HIS A 82 11.27 10.35 2.69
C HIS A 82 10.11 10.60 3.66
N SER A 83 10.39 10.89 4.92
CA SER A 83 9.37 11.21 5.93
C SER A 83 8.55 12.45 5.55
N VAL A 84 9.21 13.52 5.10
CA VAL A 84 8.56 14.74 4.62
C VAL A 84 7.68 14.44 3.40
N SER A 85 8.20 13.69 2.43
CA SER A 85 7.46 13.28 1.23
C SER A 85 6.20 12.53 1.59
N THR A 86 6.29 11.52 2.46
CA THR A 86 5.16 10.71 2.90
C THR A 86 4.14 11.56 3.67
N THR A 87 4.58 12.41 4.58
CA THR A 87 3.70 13.31 5.34
C THR A 87 2.91 14.24 4.43
N LEU A 88 3.54 14.85 3.43
CA LEU A 88 2.88 15.71 2.46
C LEU A 88 1.83 14.95 1.65
N SER A 89 2.16 13.72 1.21
CA SER A 89 1.23 12.88 0.47
C SER A 89 0.02 12.45 1.31
N HIS A 90 0.22 12.05 2.56
CA HIS A 90 -0.85 11.73 3.49
C HIS A 90 -1.75 12.93 3.77
N HIS A 91 -1.16 14.10 4.04
CA HIS A 91 -1.92 15.33 4.28
C HIS A 91 -2.82 15.68 3.09
N ALA A 92 -2.29 15.64 1.87
CA ALA A 92 -3.07 15.87 0.67
C ALA A 92 -4.18 14.82 0.50
N THR A 93 -3.88 13.56 0.79
CA THR A 93 -4.81 12.43 0.67
C THR A 93 -5.97 12.55 1.66
N PHE A 94 -5.71 12.89 2.92
CA PHE A 94 -6.77 13.09 3.92
C PHE A 94 -7.77 14.19 3.50
N HIS A 95 -7.31 15.27 2.88
CA HIS A 95 -8.20 16.29 2.34
C HIS A 95 -9.07 15.75 1.20
N VAL A 96 -8.52 14.91 0.32
CA VAL A 96 -9.28 14.27 -0.75
C VAL A 96 -10.34 13.33 -0.17
N LEU A 97 -9.97 12.50 0.81
CA LEU A 97 -10.89 11.58 1.48
C LEU A 97 -12.02 12.30 2.20
N ALA A 98 -11.70 13.38 2.92
CA ALA A 98 -12.71 14.21 3.59
C ALA A 98 -13.73 14.78 2.57
N LYS A 99 -13.26 15.29 1.42
CA LYS A 99 -14.12 15.78 0.36
C LYS A 99 -15.01 14.69 -0.25
N VAL A 100 -14.45 13.49 -0.46
CA VAL A 100 -15.22 12.34 -0.93
C VAL A 100 -16.29 11.94 0.07
N ARG A 101 -15.97 11.90 1.36
CA ARG A 101 -16.96 11.59 2.42
C ARG A 101 -18.10 12.61 2.47
N ILE A 102 -17.78 13.91 2.42
CA ILE A 102 -18.80 14.97 2.41
C ILE A 102 -19.73 14.79 1.21
N MET A 103 -19.16 14.57 0.02
CA MET A 103 -19.97 14.35 -1.19
C MET A 103 -20.86 13.11 -1.11
N LEU A 104 -20.38 12.02 -0.48
CA LEU A 104 -21.19 10.81 -0.27
C LEU A 104 -22.32 11.07 0.72
N LEU A 105 -22.06 11.83 1.80
CA LEU A 105 -23.08 12.23 2.78
C LEU A 105 -24.13 13.16 2.16
N ASP A 106 -23.72 14.16 1.39
CA ASP A 106 -24.62 15.05 0.67
C ASP A 106 -25.51 14.27 -0.32
N LYS A 107 -24.88 13.31 -1.02
CA LYS A 107 -25.63 12.44 -1.93
C LYS A 107 -26.63 11.57 -1.18
N LEU A 108 -26.27 11.03 -0.03
CA LEU A 108 -27.16 10.23 0.81
C LEU A 108 -28.34 11.07 1.30
N ALA A 109 -28.12 12.33 1.69
CA ALA A 109 -29.16 13.24 2.14
C ALA A 109 -30.17 13.62 1.04
N THR A 110 -29.76 13.52 -0.24
CA THR A 110 -30.65 13.81 -1.39
C THR A 110 -31.42 12.60 -1.91
N LEU A 111 -31.15 11.39 -1.38
CA LEU A 111 -31.85 10.18 -1.79
C LEU A 111 -33.26 10.11 -1.16
N PRO A 112 -34.27 9.54 -1.87
CA PRO A 112 -35.56 9.23 -1.29
C PRO A 112 -35.42 8.31 -0.08
N LEU A 113 -36.19 8.56 0.97
CA LEU A 113 -36.10 7.81 2.25
C LEU A 113 -36.26 6.28 2.05
N GLY A 114 -37.17 5.84 1.14
CA GLY A 114 -37.32 4.43 0.82
C GLY A 114 -36.03 3.79 0.34
N THR A 115 -35.29 4.45 -0.55
CA THR A 115 -33.99 3.95 -1.05
C THR A 115 -32.93 3.88 0.06
N VAL A 116 -33.01 4.79 1.02
CA VAL A 116 -32.09 4.78 2.19
C VAL A 116 -32.44 3.64 3.14
N LEU A 117 -33.71 3.37 3.36
CA LEU A 117 -34.17 2.30 4.25
C LEU A 117 -33.97 0.88 3.67
N ASP A 118 -33.82 0.75 2.35
CA ASP A 118 -33.53 -0.54 1.70
C ASP A 118 -32.15 -1.13 2.09
N ARG A 119 -31.28 -0.34 2.71
CA ARG A 119 -29.96 -0.77 3.14
C ARG A 119 -29.77 -0.55 4.64
N SER A 120 -29.02 -1.45 5.27
CA SER A 120 -28.67 -1.29 6.69
C SER A 120 -27.71 -0.12 6.91
N SER A 121 -27.77 0.51 8.05
CA SER A 121 -26.83 1.57 8.48
C SER A 121 -25.38 1.09 8.47
N GLY A 122 -25.14 -0.19 8.80
CA GLY A 122 -23.82 -0.83 8.67
C GLY A 122 -23.28 -0.87 7.25
N SER A 123 -24.15 -1.05 6.25
CA SER A 123 -23.75 -1.00 4.83
C SER A 123 -23.30 0.40 4.42
N TYR A 124 -24.00 1.44 4.87
CA TYR A 124 -23.59 2.83 4.63
C TYR A 124 -22.28 3.18 5.33
N LYS A 125 -22.10 2.74 6.59
CA LYS A 125 -20.84 2.89 7.31
C LYS A 125 -19.69 2.25 6.53
N ASN A 126 -19.86 1.04 6.05
CA ASN A 126 -18.84 0.35 5.25
C ASN A 126 -18.44 1.15 4.00
N ILE A 127 -19.43 1.72 3.28
CA ILE A 127 -19.16 2.50 2.07
C ILE A 127 -18.45 3.81 2.41
N ILE A 128 -18.96 4.59 3.38
CA ILE A 128 -18.50 5.96 3.67
C ILE A 128 -17.19 5.96 4.45
N VAL A 129 -16.98 4.98 5.32
CA VAL A 129 -15.78 4.89 6.15
C VAL A 129 -14.79 3.91 5.54
N GLU A 130 -15.09 2.61 5.57
CA GLU A 130 -14.11 1.56 5.27
C GLU A 130 -13.66 1.54 3.80
N ARG A 131 -14.59 1.73 2.85
CA ARG A 131 -14.23 1.81 1.42
C ARG A 131 -13.47 3.07 1.07
N VAL A 132 -13.80 4.20 1.69
CA VAL A 132 -13.07 5.45 1.49
C VAL A 132 -11.68 5.36 2.11
N ASP A 133 -11.55 4.79 3.32
CA ASP A 133 -10.23 4.56 3.94
C ASP A 133 -9.33 3.65 3.11
N SER A 134 -9.88 2.64 2.45
CA SER A 134 -9.08 1.76 1.58
C SER A 134 -8.41 2.49 0.41
N ILE A 135 -8.90 3.67 0.03
CA ILE A 135 -8.29 4.52 -1.01
C ILE A 135 -7.05 5.24 -0.49
N GLU A 136 -6.98 5.50 0.83
CA GLU A 136 -5.86 6.20 1.46
C GLU A 136 -4.52 5.56 1.13
N THR A 137 -4.37 4.27 1.43
CA THR A 137 -3.13 3.53 1.21
C THR A 137 -2.67 3.64 -0.24
N THR A 138 -3.61 3.48 -1.19
CA THR A 138 -3.28 3.58 -2.62
C THR A 138 -2.87 5.00 -3.01
N LEU A 139 -3.58 6.02 -2.55
CA LEU A 139 -3.36 7.40 -2.99
C LEU A 139 -2.15 8.03 -2.31
N ALA A 140 -1.93 7.76 -1.03
CA ALA A 140 -0.83 8.33 -0.26
C ALA A 140 0.53 7.75 -0.64
N HIS A 141 0.59 6.44 -0.91
CA HIS A 141 1.85 5.75 -1.20
C HIS A 141 2.13 5.60 -2.69
N LEU A 142 1.10 5.44 -3.54
CA LEU A 142 1.29 5.16 -4.96
C LEU A 142 2.09 6.28 -5.66
N LEU A 143 1.76 7.55 -5.43
CA LEU A 143 2.39 8.65 -6.17
C LEU A 143 3.86 8.84 -5.78
N PRO A 144 4.25 9.08 -4.50
CA PRO A 144 5.64 9.31 -4.15
C PRO A 144 6.50 8.04 -4.21
N GLU A 145 6.01 6.91 -3.70
CA GLU A 145 6.81 5.69 -3.60
C GLU A 145 6.99 4.99 -4.95
N MET A 146 5.94 4.86 -5.76
CA MET A 146 6.08 4.27 -7.09
C MET A 146 7.01 5.11 -7.97
N THR A 147 6.88 6.44 -7.91
CA THR A 147 7.75 7.34 -8.68
C THR A 147 9.20 7.21 -8.21
N ALA A 148 9.45 7.23 -6.90
CA ALA A 148 10.78 7.09 -6.32
C ALA A 148 11.41 5.72 -6.68
N ASN A 149 10.63 4.64 -6.58
CA ASN A 149 11.11 3.28 -6.87
C ASN A 149 11.42 3.10 -8.36
N ILE A 150 10.56 3.59 -9.25
CA ILE A 150 10.80 3.51 -10.71
C ILE A 150 12.02 4.35 -11.09
N VAL A 151 12.08 5.60 -10.66
CA VAL A 151 13.20 6.49 -10.99
C VAL A 151 14.50 5.98 -10.36
N GLY A 152 14.46 5.48 -9.12
CA GLY A 152 15.61 4.89 -8.45
C GLY A 152 16.16 3.68 -9.19
N ALA A 153 15.29 2.74 -9.59
CA ALA A 153 15.67 1.56 -10.35
C ALA A 153 16.28 1.92 -11.73
N LEU A 154 15.65 2.85 -12.44
CA LEU A 154 16.15 3.34 -13.73
C LEU A 154 17.49 4.07 -13.58
N ALA A 155 17.66 4.88 -12.54
CA ALA A 155 18.89 5.59 -12.28
C ALA A 155 20.04 4.63 -11.94
N ILE A 156 19.82 3.62 -11.12
CA ILE A 156 20.81 2.57 -10.83
C ILE A 156 21.17 1.82 -12.11
N LEU A 157 20.18 1.42 -12.88
CA LEU A 157 20.41 0.71 -14.15
C LEU A 157 21.25 1.57 -15.12
N ALA A 158 20.91 2.85 -15.27
CA ALA A 158 21.66 3.79 -16.09
C ALA A 158 23.12 3.96 -15.61
N LEU A 159 23.34 4.05 -14.30
CA LEU A 159 24.68 4.11 -13.72
C LEU A 159 25.50 2.85 -13.99
N ILE A 160 24.91 1.66 -13.89
CA ILE A 160 25.60 0.40 -14.19
C ILE A 160 25.97 0.34 -15.69
N PHE A 161 25.05 0.72 -16.59
CA PHE A 161 25.32 0.77 -18.02
C PHE A 161 26.41 1.79 -18.40
N ALA A 162 26.45 2.93 -17.71
CA ALA A 162 27.46 3.96 -17.92
C ALA A 162 28.86 3.52 -17.48
N ASN A 163 28.97 2.64 -16.47
CA ASN A 163 30.24 2.09 -16.01
C ASN A 163 30.72 0.91 -16.85
N ASP A 164 29.86 -0.06 -17.08
CA ASP A 164 30.13 -1.23 -17.91
C ASP A 164 28.83 -1.80 -18.50
N TRP A 165 28.71 -1.71 -19.82
CA TRP A 165 27.54 -2.22 -20.54
C TRP A 165 27.31 -3.72 -20.36
N ARG A 166 28.40 -4.49 -20.12
CA ARG A 166 28.32 -5.96 -19.90
C ARG A 166 27.65 -6.27 -18.57
N MET A 167 27.97 -5.51 -17.53
CA MET A 167 27.29 -5.61 -16.22
C MET A 167 25.83 -5.18 -16.32
N GLY A 168 25.55 -4.08 -17.07
CA GLY A 168 24.18 -3.65 -17.35
C GLY A 168 23.35 -4.74 -18.05
N LEU A 169 23.93 -5.42 -19.02
CA LEU A 169 23.26 -6.51 -19.73
C LEU A 169 22.99 -7.72 -18.84
N SER A 170 23.94 -8.09 -17.98
CA SER A 170 23.74 -9.18 -17.01
C SER A 170 22.62 -8.88 -16.01
N MET A 171 22.52 -7.63 -15.55
CA MET A 171 21.45 -7.18 -14.68
C MET A 171 20.08 -7.24 -15.38
N LEU A 172 20.03 -6.93 -16.67
CA LEU A 172 18.81 -7.00 -17.47
C LEU A 172 18.27 -8.43 -17.59
N VAL A 173 19.14 -9.46 -17.55
CA VAL A 173 18.74 -10.87 -17.56
C VAL A 173 18.09 -11.29 -16.23
N VAL A 174 18.50 -10.69 -15.11
CA VAL A 174 17.94 -10.99 -13.78
C VAL A 174 16.49 -10.52 -13.67
N LEU A 175 16.11 -9.43 -14.36
CA LEU A 175 14.76 -8.89 -14.31
C LEU A 175 13.68 -9.88 -14.79
N PRO A 176 13.76 -10.49 -15.98
CA PRO A 176 12.77 -11.47 -16.42
C PRO A 176 12.76 -12.71 -15.53
N LEU A 177 13.90 -13.14 -15.02
CA LEU A 177 13.98 -14.29 -14.11
C LEU A 177 13.26 -13.97 -12.80
N GLY A 178 13.49 -12.80 -12.22
CA GLY A 178 12.76 -12.31 -11.05
C GLY A 178 11.26 -12.19 -11.31
N MET A 179 10.87 -11.72 -12.49
CA MET A 179 9.47 -11.60 -12.88
C MET A 179 8.79 -12.97 -13.03
N LEU A 180 9.49 -13.97 -13.57
CA LEU A 180 8.99 -15.35 -13.62
C LEU A 180 8.78 -15.95 -12.23
N CYS A 181 9.71 -15.74 -11.31
CA CYS A 181 9.57 -16.15 -9.91
C CYS A 181 8.37 -15.45 -9.25
N PHE A 182 8.23 -14.15 -9.47
CA PHE A 182 7.12 -13.35 -8.95
C PHE A 182 5.76 -13.84 -9.51
N MET A 183 5.66 -14.07 -10.82
CA MET A 183 4.44 -14.61 -11.43
C MET A 183 4.11 -16.02 -10.90
N SER A 184 5.12 -16.85 -10.63
CA SER A 184 4.91 -18.17 -10.00
C SER A 184 4.30 -18.04 -8.60
N MET A 185 4.69 -17.03 -7.82
CA MET A 185 4.12 -16.77 -6.49
C MET A 185 2.64 -16.37 -6.57
N PHE A 186 2.22 -15.69 -7.64
CA PHE A 186 0.82 -15.32 -7.86
C PHE A 186 -0.07 -16.48 -8.33
N ARG A 187 0.51 -17.60 -8.78
CA ARG A 187 -0.26 -18.79 -9.10
C ARG A 187 -0.98 -19.29 -7.85
N GLY A 188 -2.31 -19.32 -7.92
CA GLY A 188 -3.16 -19.72 -6.80
C GLY A 188 -3.39 -18.62 -5.72
N TYR A 189 -2.79 -17.44 -5.85
CA TYR A 189 -3.03 -16.34 -4.91
C TYR A 189 -4.51 -15.95 -4.83
N ASN A 190 -5.18 -15.82 -5.98
CA ASN A 190 -6.59 -15.48 -6.03
C ASN A 190 -7.46 -16.51 -5.30
N GLU A 191 -7.18 -17.79 -5.46
CA GLU A 191 -7.91 -18.87 -4.78
C GLU A 191 -7.69 -18.84 -3.27
N LYS A 192 -6.42 -18.69 -2.84
CA LYS A 192 -6.07 -18.56 -1.42
C LYS A 192 -6.69 -17.30 -0.82
N PHE A 193 -6.63 -16.18 -1.53
CA PHE A 193 -7.23 -14.93 -1.10
C PHE A 193 -8.75 -15.05 -0.95
N GLN A 194 -9.44 -15.63 -1.94
CA GLN A 194 -10.89 -15.86 -1.85
C GLN A 194 -11.26 -16.80 -0.69
N ARG A 195 -10.46 -17.83 -0.44
CA ARG A 195 -10.66 -18.71 0.73
C ARG A 195 -10.52 -17.91 2.04
N THR A 196 -9.50 -17.05 2.15
CA THR A 196 -9.31 -16.20 3.34
C THR A 196 -10.49 -15.25 3.53
N VAL A 197 -10.93 -14.57 2.47
CA VAL A 197 -12.07 -13.64 2.50
C VAL A 197 -13.35 -14.38 2.94
N THR A 198 -13.61 -15.56 2.39
CA THR A 198 -14.79 -16.36 2.73
C THR A 198 -14.74 -16.85 4.17
N SER A 199 -13.58 -17.32 4.63
CA SER A 199 -13.40 -17.77 6.03
C SER A 199 -13.56 -16.62 7.02
N THR A 200 -12.98 -15.44 6.70
CA THR A 200 -13.12 -14.25 7.54
C THR A 200 -14.58 -13.79 7.61
N LYS A 201 -15.29 -13.84 6.47
CA LYS A 201 -16.72 -13.51 6.44
C LYS A 201 -17.53 -14.48 7.30
N ALA A 202 -17.32 -15.79 7.16
CA ALA A 202 -18.00 -16.80 7.96
C ALA A 202 -17.74 -16.63 9.46
N LEU A 203 -16.50 -16.28 9.83
CA LEU A 203 -16.13 -16.01 11.22
C LEU A 203 -16.84 -14.77 11.77
N ASN A 204 -16.91 -13.70 10.98
CA ASN A 204 -17.63 -12.48 11.35
C ASN A 204 -19.14 -12.72 11.47
N ASP A 205 -19.74 -13.46 10.53
CA ASP A 205 -21.15 -13.79 10.55
C ASP A 205 -21.48 -14.62 11.82
N THR A 206 -20.65 -15.61 12.15
CA THR A 206 -20.80 -16.42 13.38
C THR A 206 -20.64 -15.58 14.65
N ALA A 207 -19.69 -14.63 14.66
CA ALA A 207 -19.48 -13.74 15.80
C ALA A 207 -20.70 -12.81 16.02
N VAL A 208 -21.27 -12.29 14.93
CA VAL A 208 -22.48 -11.44 15.01
C VAL A 208 -23.69 -12.24 15.49
N GLU A 209 -23.88 -13.48 15.00
CA GLU A 209 -24.94 -14.38 15.48
C GLU A 209 -24.77 -14.71 16.95
N TYR A 210 -23.55 -15.01 17.40
CA TYR A 210 -23.27 -15.31 18.80
C TYR A 210 -23.59 -14.11 19.70
N ILE A 211 -23.14 -12.89 19.34
CA ILE A 211 -23.43 -11.66 20.10
C ILE A 211 -24.93 -11.35 20.07
N GLY A 212 -25.60 -11.54 18.93
CA GLY A 212 -27.05 -11.40 18.80
C GLY A 212 -27.82 -12.41 19.62
N GLY A 213 -27.38 -13.66 19.63
CA GLY A 213 -27.98 -14.77 20.44
C GLY A 213 -27.86 -14.55 21.93
N ILE A 214 -26.75 -13.99 22.43
CA ILE A 214 -26.59 -13.62 23.86
C ILE A 214 -27.64 -12.56 24.27
N ARG A 215 -27.95 -11.62 23.37
CA ARG A 215 -28.96 -10.59 23.63
C ARG A 215 -30.38 -11.19 23.71
N SER A 216 -30.68 -12.19 22.89
CA SER A 216 -31.95 -12.88 22.86
C SER A 216 -32.12 -13.85 24.04
N SER A 217 -31.07 -14.58 24.44
CA SER A 217 -31.10 -15.54 25.54
C SER A 217 -31.21 -14.87 26.91
N ARG A 218 -30.79 -13.62 27.06
CA ARG A 218 -31.01 -12.81 28.28
C ARG A 218 -32.49 -12.45 28.51
N HIS A 219 -33.33 -12.53 27.46
CA HIS A 219 -34.75 -12.21 27.54
C HIS A 219 -35.62 -13.48 27.74
N SER A 220 -35.04 -14.65 27.53
CA SER A 220 -35.68 -15.94 27.73
C SER A 220 -35.12 -16.59 29.00
N ASP A 221 -35.93 -16.66 30.05
CA ASP A 221 -35.58 -17.21 31.36
C ASP A 221 -35.38 -18.74 31.34
N ASN A 222 -35.06 -19.33 30.22
CA ASN A 222 -34.83 -20.75 29.98
C ASN A 222 -33.34 -21.02 29.76
N GLN A 223 -32.60 -21.17 30.86
CA GLN A 223 -31.20 -21.53 30.93
C GLN A 223 -30.92 -22.95 30.41
N LYS A 224 -30.95 -23.16 29.10
CA LYS A 224 -30.18 -24.27 28.49
C LYS A 224 -28.93 -23.65 27.81
N PRO A 225 -27.74 -24.21 28.06
CA PRO A 225 -26.53 -23.64 27.49
C PRO A 225 -26.55 -23.75 25.96
N VAL A 226 -26.66 -22.60 25.29
CA VAL A 226 -26.63 -22.44 23.82
C VAL A 226 -25.28 -22.92 23.22
N MET A 227 -24.36 -23.34 24.07
CA MET A 227 -23.01 -23.76 23.71
C MET A 227 -22.92 -25.10 22.94
N GLN A 228 -23.98 -25.93 22.93
CA GLN A 228 -23.91 -27.27 22.32
C GLN A 228 -24.45 -27.37 20.89
N SER A 229 -25.21 -26.40 20.41
CA SER A 229 -25.81 -26.49 19.07
C SER A 229 -25.14 -25.64 17.98
N SER A 230 -24.20 -24.75 18.34
CA SER A 230 -23.60 -23.80 17.40
C SER A 230 -22.14 -24.07 17.06
N CYS A 231 -21.59 -25.18 17.53
CA CYS A 231 -20.24 -25.57 17.11
C CYS A 231 -20.36 -26.52 15.92
N PRO A 232 -20.15 -26.06 14.65
CA PRO A 232 -19.96 -27.00 13.56
C PRO A 232 -18.75 -27.89 13.91
N PRO A 233 -18.76 -29.20 13.57
CA PRO A 233 -17.62 -30.05 13.87
C PRO A 233 -16.36 -29.44 13.30
N GLN A 234 -15.42 -29.17 14.17
CA GLN A 234 -14.10 -28.70 13.77
C GLN A 234 -13.50 -29.73 12.82
N LYS A 235 -13.62 -29.52 11.50
CA LYS A 235 -12.73 -30.18 10.55
C LYS A 235 -11.33 -29.79 10.94
N LYS A 236 -10.60 -30.75 11.51
CA LYS A 236 -9.18 -30.63 11.81
C LYS A 236 -8.53 -29.98 10.61
N VAL A 237 -8.08 -28.73 10.77
CA VAL A 237 -7.16 -28.11 9.85
C VAL A 237 -5.88 -28.93 9.98
N GLN A 238 -5.73 -29.92 9.12
CA GLN A 238 -4.44 -30.56 8.93
C GLN A 238 -3.54 -29.49 8.34
N ILE A 239 -2.72 -28.94 9.21
CA ILE A 239 -1.50 -28.23 8.81
C ILE A 239 -0.66 -29.32 8.15
N ALA A 240 -0.72 -29.39 6.82
CA ALA A 240 0.24 -30.17 6.05
C ALA A 240 1.59 -29.52 6.26
N SER A 241 2.33 -30.00 7.27
CA SER A 241 3.78 -29.85 7.34
C SER A 241 4.32 -30.58 6.13
N SER A 242 4.62 -29.86 5.05
CA SER A 242 5.42 -30.37 3.96
C SER A 242 6.87 -30.43 4.44
N THR A 243 7.25 -31.56 5.02
CA THR A 243 8.61 -32.06 4.92
C THR A 243 8.71 -32.84 3.64
N GLY A 244 9.59 -32.40 2.74
CA GLY A 244 9.91 -33.04 1.47
C GLY A 244 10.48 -32.03 0.50
#